data_3bb0e55dcb05ebedea6ffca9c8b96263
#
_entry.id   3bb0e55dcb05ebedea6ffca9c8b96263
#
_cell.length_a   1.000
_cell.length_b   1.000
_cell.length_c   1.000
_cell.angle_alpha   90.00
_cell.angle_beta   90.00
_cell.angle_gamma   90.00
#
_symmetry.space_group_name_H-M   'P 1'
#
loop_
_entity.id
_entity.type
_entity.pdbx_description
1 polymer ?
#
loop_
_entity_poly.entity_id
_entity_poly.type
_entity_poly.pdbx_seq_one_letter_code
_entity_poly.pdbx_strand_id
1 'polypeptide(L)'
;MAKIIQVTIENFQTELMQEAENRPVVLTFASSQMPDCASYNAILEKLSSELDFTLGEVNLDIPENMAFVQTFRLQSLPFVVVLHNGQMEDAIQGMLSEDELKKRLSKFFMSDEDRAKQEAEDAIAEGNFAAAKPILEGLIAKTPNEDHFQVLLAKCELGMGDPEKSKEILKQISNNSAEYANAKSLLDLMDLLVEAAKTDSVEGDAKAFREACKDAERKDYRSALEGFFHLALSNPDFKDGAAKKSMLILFGVLGPKDPLTWEYRSKLNTFLFI
;
A
#
# COMPACT_ATOMS: atom_id res chain seq x y z
N MET A 1 1.04 25.06 4.48
CA MET A 1 2.35 25.39 5.10
C MET A 1 2.40 24.69 6.43
N ALA A 2 3.52 24.03 6.73
CA ALA A 2 3.73 23.41 8.03
C ALA A 2 3.58 24.46 9.14
N LYS A 3 2.87 24.14 10.20
CA LYS A 3 2.81 24.95 11.42
C LYS A 3 3.98 24.54 12.29
N ILE A 4 4.87 25.49 12.61
CA ILE A 4 6.01 25.26 13.50
C ILE A 4 5.82 26.14 14.74
N ILE A 5 5.95 25.54 15.93
CA ILE A 5 5.83 26.22 17.23
C ILE A 5 7.16 26.09 17.94
N GLN A 6 7.77 27.22 18.30
CA GLN A 6 8.89 27.24 19.23
C GLN A 6 8.37 27.02 20.65
N VAL A 7 8.73 25.87 21.23
CA VAL A 7 8.15 25.41 22.49
C VAL A 7 9.05 25.74 23.66
N THR A 8 8.44 26.34 24.67
CA THR A 8 9.06 26.67 25.98
C THR A 8 8.20 26.03 27.08
N ILE A 9 8.73 25.99 28.30
CA ILE A 9 7.97 25.58 29.49
C ILE A 9 6.67 26.40 29.65
N GLU A 10 6.70 27.69 29.29
CA GLU A 10 5.57 28.59 29.50
C GLU A 10 4.40 28.30 28.53
N ASN A 11 4.72 28.02 27.24
CA ASN A 11 3.68 27.82 26.21
C ASN A 11 3.34 26.36 25.96
N PHE A 12 4.06 25.41 26.59
CA PHE A 12 3.83 23.99 26.39
C PHE A 12 2.37 23.58 26.63
N GLN A 13 1.79 23.97 27.77
CA GLN A 13 0.40 23.62 28.12
C GLN A 13 -0.62 24.45 27.34
N THR A 14 -0.36 25.74 27.17
CA THR A 14 -1.34 26.70 26.65
C THR A 14 -1.40 26.76 25.13
N GLU A 15 -0.34 26.35 24.45
CA GLU A 15 -0.27 26.38 23.00
C GLU A 15 -0.09 24.97 22.41
N LEU A 16 0.97 24.24 22.82
CA LEU A 16 1.29 22.97 22.20
C LEU A 16 0.27 21.87 22.57
N MET A 17 -0.08 21.75 23.84
CA MET A 17 -1.05 20.73 24.29
C MET A 17 -2.46 21.00 23.76
N GLN A 18 -2.88 22.28 23.67
CA GLN A 18 -4.15 22.62 23.00
C GLN A 18 -4.15 22.32 21.51
N GLU A 19 -3.01 22.52 20.84
CA GLU A 19 -2.86 22.09 19.44
C GLU A 19 -2.98 20.57 19.32
N ALA A 20 -2.35 19.82 20.23
CA ALA A 20 -2.35 18.37 20.25
C ALA A 20 -3.73 17.73 20.52
N GLU A 21 -4.70 18.49 21.06
CA GLU A 21 -6.10 18.04 21.17
C GLU A 21 -6.84 18.03 19.83
N ASN A 22 -6.43 18.92 18.89
CA ASN A 22 -7.14 19.12 17.64
C ASN A 22 -6.39 18.56 16.42
N ARG A 23 -5.07 18.47 16.53
CA ARG A 23 -4.18 18.07 15.45
C ARG A 23 -2.97 17.33 16.01
N PRO A 24 -2.48 16.29 15.33
CA PRO A 24 -1.27 15.62 15.76
C PRO A 24 -0.07 16.58 15.77
N VAL A 25 0.74 16.46 16.80
CA VAL A 25 1.95 17.27 17.03
C VAL A 25 3.15 16.35 17.12
N VAL A 26 4.20 16.69 16.39
CA VAL A 26 5.52 16.08 16.55
C VAL A 26 6.40 17.08 17.31
N LEU A 27 6.83 16.72 18.50
CA LEU A 27 7.68 17.54 19.36
C LEU A 27 9.12 17.03 19.27
N THR A 28 10.04 17.89 18.83
CA THR A 28 11.47 17.56 18.77
C THR A 28 12.24 18.29 19.85
N PHE A 29 13.23 17.60 20.45
CA PHE A 29 14.17 18.17 21.41
C PHE A 29 15.55 18.21 20.78
N ALA A 30 16.13 19.39 20.72
CA ALA A 30 17.38 19.65 20.03
C ALA A 30 18.30 20.58 20.84
N SER A 31 19.61 20.49 20.58
CA SER A 31 20.64 21.39 21.09
C SER A 31 21.57 21.80 19.95
N SER A 32 22.00 23.04 19.93
CA SER A 32 22.97 23.54 18.95
C SER A 32 24.36 22.87 19.09
N GLN A 33 24.64 22.29 20.25
CA GLN A 33 25.87 21.55 20.50
C GLN A 33 25.91 20.17 19.84
N MET A 34 24.78 19.70 19.31
CA MET A 34 24.62 18.42 18.62
C MET A 34 24.34 18.66 17.14
N PRO A 35 25.34 18.54 16.24
CA PRO A 35 25.17 18.83 14.80
C PRO A 35 24.05 18.04 14.14
N ASP A 36 23.83 16.80 14.60
CA ASP A 36 22.80 15.89 14.06
C ASP A 36 21.37 16.43 14.28
N CYS A 37 21.16 17.22 15.33
CA CYS A 37 19.84 17.79 15.63
C CYS A 37 19.36 18.74 14.52
N ALA A 38 20.24 19.56 13.96
CA ALA A 38 19.87 20.50 12.91
C ALA A 38 19.44 19.80 11.63
N SER A 39 20.18 18.76 11.20
CA SER A 39 19.83 17.95 10.02
C SER A 39 18.53 17.16 10.22
N TYR A 40 18.32 16.67 11.45
CA TYR A 40 17.10 15.91 11.78
C TYR A 40 15.85 16.81 11.82
N ASN A 41 15.98 18.03 12.36
CA ASN A 41 14.90 19.02 12.34
C ASN A 41 14.52 19.40 10.90
N ALA A 42 15.48 19.59 9.99
CA ALA A 42 15.18 19.85 8.58
C ALA A 42 14.36 18.72 7.92
N ILE A 43 14.63 17.46 8.27
CA ILE A 43 13.80 16.32 7.84
C ILE A 43 12.39 16.43 8.43
N LEU A 44 12.26 16.71 9.72
CA LEU A 44 10.96 16.87 10.38
C LEU A 44 10.14 18.04 9.81
N GLU A 45 10.77 19.17 9.50
CA GLU A 45 10.14 20.32 8.82
C GLU A 45 9.58 19.91 7.45
N LYS A 46 10.36 19.17 6.65
CA LYS A 46 9.91 18.64 5.36
C LYS A 46 8.71 17.70 5.55
N LEU A 47 8.82 16.73 6.44
CA LEU A 47 7.76 15.77 6.72
C LEU A 47 6.50 16.43 7.30
N SER A 48 6.62 17.52 8.05
CA SER A 48 5.45 18.24 8.59
C SER A 48 4.57 18.84 7.51
N SER A 49 5.17 19.23 6.39
CA SER A 49 4.43 19.71 5.21
C SER A 49 3.79 18.56 4.40
N GLU A 50 4.43 17.39 4.40
CA GLU A 50 3.96 16.21 3.64
C GLU A 50 2.85 15.44 4.38
N LEU A 51 2.96 15.33 5.71
CA LEU A 51 2.07 14.51 6.54
C LEU A 51 1.05 15.32 7.33
N ASP A 52 1.05 16.65 7.17
CA ASP A 52 0.09 17.59 7.75
C ASP A 52 0.01 17.57 9.29
N PHE A 53 1.18 17.63 9.96
CA PHE A 53 1.26 17.77 11.42
C PHE A 53 1.83 19.12 11.85
N THR A 54 1.62 19.49 13.11
CA THR A 54 2.30 20.63 13.73
C THR A 54 3.65 20.19 14.31
N LEU A 55 4.73 20.88 13.94
CA LEU A 55 6.06 20.63 14.50
C LEU A 55 6.30 21.55 15.71
N GLY A 56 6.50 20.96 16.88
CA GLY A 56 6.97 21.66 18.06
C GLY A 56 8.48 21.52 18.21
N GLU A 57 9.20 22.60 18.38
CA GLU A 57 10.65 22.58 18.55
C GLU A 57 11.04 23.09 19.93
N VAL A 58 11.70 22.22 20.72
CA VAL A 58 12.27 22.57 22.03
C VAL A 58 13.77 22.74 21.91
N ASN A 59 14.24 23.96 22.11
CA ASN A 59 15.67 24.23 22.22
C ASN A 59 16.14 24.00 23.67
N LEU A 60 16.97 22.99 23.88
CA LEU A 60 17.52 22.62 25.19
C LEU A 60 18.74 23.48 25.59
N ASP A 61 19.21 24.38 24.71
CA ASP A 61 20.23 25.38 25.08
C ASP A 61 19.64 26.50 25.95
N ILE A 62 18.32 26.61 26.00
CA ILE A 62 17.56 27.49 26.86
C ILE A 62 17.46 26.85 28.26
N PRO A 63 17.99 27.47 29.32
CA PRO A 63 18.07 26.85 30.66
C PRO A 63 16.70 26.42 31.21
N GLU A 64 15.67 27.21 30.98
CA GLU A 64 14.29 26.93 31.41
C GLU A 64 13.74 25.66 30.81
N ASN A 65 14.13 25.33 29.56
CA ASN A 65 13.70 24.15 28.86
C ASN A 65 14.36 22.86 29.36
N MET A 66 15.39 22.94 30.19
CA MET A 66 16.03 21.77 30.78
C MET A 66 15.07 20.95 31.66
N ALA A 67 13.97 21.51 32.12
CA ALA A 67 12.93 20.78 32.85
C ALA A 67 12.28 19.68 31.98
N PHE A 68 12.25 19.85 30.65
CA PHE A 68 11.75 18.82 29.73
C PHE A 68 12.60 17.54 29.75
N VAL A 69 13.90 17.63 30.02
CA VAL A 69 14.79 16.47 30.09
C VAL A 69 14.30 15.46 31.13
N GLN A 70 13.86 15.96 32.29
CA GLN A 70 13.31 15.11 33.36
C GLN A 70 11.90 14.65 33.04
N THR A 71 11.04 15.55 32.53
CA THR A 71 9.65 15.27 32.20
C THR A 71 9.53 14.15 31.16
N PHE A 72 10.29 14.22 30.07
CA PHE A 72 10.26 13.25 28.98
C PHE A 72 11.32 12.15 29.12
N ARG A 73 12.13 12.16 30.19
CA ARG A 73 13.20 11.18 30.47
C ARG A 73 14.18 11.05 29.30
N LEU A 74 14.61 12.19 28.76
CA LEU A 74 15.49 12.23 27.59
C LEU A 74 16.84 11.56 27.93
N GLN A 75 17.25 10.57 27.14
CA GLN A 75 18.52 9.87 27.31
C GLN A 75 19.54 10.25 26.25
N SER A 76 19.09 10.67 25.08
CA SER A 76 19.91 11.07 23.95
C SER A 76 19.19 12.09 23.09
N LEU A 77 19.95 12.83 22.26
CA LEU A 77 19.43 13.75 21.25
C LEU A 77 19.90 13.31 19.86
N PRO A 78 19.13 13.60 18.81
CA PRO A 78 17.79 14.16 18.83
C PRO A 78 16.78 13.21 19.48
N PHE A 79 15.72 13.76 20.06
CA PHE A 79 14.61 13.01 20.63
C PHE A 79 13.30 13.58 20.12
N VAL A 80 12.40 12.72 19.70
CA VAL A 80 11.12 13.11 19.12
C VAL A 80 9.97 12.43 19.85
N VAL A 81 8.90 13.18 20.12
CA VAL A 81 7.67 12.69 20.75
C VAL A 81 6.50 12.98 19.82
N VAL A 82 5.62 12.03 19.65
CA VAL A 82 4.35 12.18 18.94
C VAL A 82 3.25 12.38 19.97
N LEU A 83 2.55 13.51 19.87
CA LEU A 83 1.39 13.84 20.69
C LEU A 83 0.14 13.84 19.81
N HIS A 84 -0.92 13.17 20.25
CA HIS A 84 -2.20 13.14 19.59
C HIS A 84 -3.32 13.00 20.62
N ASN A 85 -4.43 13.72 20.43
CA ASN A 85 -5.54 13.75 21.40
C ASN A 85 -5.08 14.10 22.83
N GLY A 86 -4.09 14.98 22.96
CA GLY A 86 -3.52 15.39 24.25
C GLY A 86 -2.68 14.31 24.95
N GLN A 87 -2.37 13.18 24.30
CA GLN A 87 -1.59 12.09 24.87
C GLN A 87 -0.31 11.83 24.07
N MET A 88 0.69 11.25 24.72
CA MET A 88 1.92 10.81 24.08
C MET A 88 1.68 9.40 23.49
N GLU A 89 1.71 9.33 22.16
CA GLU A 89 1.47 8.09 21.42
C GLU A 89 2.78 7.34 21.09
N ASP A 90 3.87 8.08 20.87
CA ASP A 90 5.16 7.48 20.52
C ASP A 90 6.33 8.36 20.96
N ALA A 91 7.52 7.73 21.13
CA ALA A 91 8.77 8.39 21.42
C ALA A 91 9.91 7.74 20.63
N ILE A 92 10.71 8.58 19.95
CA ILE A 92 11.82 8.15 19.09
C ILE A 92 13.11 8.70 19.66
N GLN A 93 14.05 7.82 20.03
CA GLN A 93 15.37 8.18 20.50
C GLN A 93 16.40 8.05 19.39
N GLY A 94 17.23 9.06 19.22
CA GLY A 94 18.27 9.08 18.19
C GLY A 94 17.70 9.33 16.80
N MET A 95 18.53 9.10 15.79
CA MET A 95 18.20 9.34 14.40
C MET A 95 17.62 8.09 13.72
N LEU A 96 16.54 8.29 12.99
CA LEU A 96 16.05 7.37 11.96
C LEU A 96 16.38 7.97 10.60
N SER A 97 16.47 7.14 9.57
CA SER A 97 16.47 7.63 8.19
C SER A 97 15.14 8.31 7.85
N GLU A 98 15.13 9.19 6.86
CA GLU A 98 13.91 9.90 6.43
C GLU A 98 12.77 8.94 6.13
N ASP A 99 13.05 7.84 5.41
CA ASP A 99 12.03 6.83 5.05
C ASP A 99 11.47 6.10 6.27
N GLU A 100 12.34 5.73 7.23
CA GLU A 100 11.91 5.08 8.47
C GLU A 100 11.09 6.03 9.34
N LEU A 101 11.52 7.28 9.46
CA LEU A 101 10.81 8.32 10.19
C LEU A 101 9.45 8.60 9.56
N LYS A 102 9.38 8.77 8.24
CA LYS A 102 8.15 8.95 7.49
C LYS A 102 7.19 7.77 7.71
N LYS A 103 7.67 6.54 7.57
CA LYS A 103 6.87 5.32 7.80
C LYS A 103 6.34 5.25 9.23
N ARG A 104 7.14 5.63 10.23
CA ARG A 104 6.74 5.60 11.63
C ARG A 104 5.71 6.67 11.96
N LEU A 105 5.95 7.91 11.48
CA LEU A 105 5.06 9.04 11.69
C LEU A 105 3.72 8.88 10.95
N SER A 106 3.73 8.37 9.71
CA SER A 106 2.51 8.19 8.90
C SER A 106 1.40 7.43 9.62
N LYS A 107 1.76 6.51 10.52
CA LYS A 107 0.78 5.75 11.32
C LYS A 107 -0.12 6.62 12.20
N PHE A 108 0.36 7.81 12.59
CA PHE A 108 -0.37 8.73 13.47
C PHE A 108 -1.12 9.82 12.68
N PHE A 109 -0.81 9.99 11.39
CA PHE A 109 -1.34 11.07 10.56
C PHE A 109 -2.26 10.58 9.44
N MET A 110 -2.41 9.26 9.31
CA MET A 110 -3.39 8.69 8.39
C MET A 110 -4.80 8.93 8.94
N SER A 111 -5.71 9.33 8.05
CA SER A 111 -7.13 9.31 8.40
C SER A 111 -7.58 7.89 8.78
N ASP A 112 -8.66 7.76 9.53
CA ASP A 112 -9.22 6.44 9.85
C ASP A 112 -9.57 5.65 8.57
N GLU A 113 -9.93 6.35 7.51
CA GLU A 113 -10.21 5.78 6.19
C GLU A 113 -8.94 5.26 5.52
N ASP A 114 -7.86 6.07 5.49
CA ASP A 114 -6.57 5.64 4.91
C ASP A 114 -5.96 4.47 5.69
N ARG A 115 -6.12 4.48 7.02
CA ARG A 115 -5.68 3.37 7.88
C ARG A 115 -6.45 2.10 7.58
N ALA A 116 -7.77 2.19 7.49
CA ALA A 116 -8.63 1.05 7.15
C ALA A 116 -8.33 0.52 5.74
N LYS A 117 -8.06 1.42 4.76
CA LYS A 117 -7.63 1.04 3.42
C LYS A 117 -6.32 0.26 3.45
N GLN A 118 -5.30 0.78 4.14
CA GLN A 118 -4.00 0.12 4.26
C GLN A 118 -4.14 -1.26 4.94
N GLU A 119 -4.91 -1.35 6.01
CA GLU A 119 -5.17 -2.60 6.74
C GLU A 119 -5.84 -3.65 5.84
N ALA A 120 -6.81 -3.23 5.02
CA ALA A 120 -7.47 -4.12 4.06
C ALA A 120 -6.50 -4.58 2.96
N GLU A 121 -5.66 -3.70 2.41
CA GLU A 121 -4.67 -4.04 1.39
C GLU A 121 -3.60 -5.00 1.94
N ASP A 122 -3.11 -4.77 3.16
CA ASP A 122 -2.13 -5.64 3.83
C ASP A 122 -2.74 -7.04 4.09
N ALA A 123 -3.98 -7.10 4.59
CA ALA A 123 -4.68 -8.36 4.81
C ALA A 123 -4.88 -9.15 3.49
N ILE A 124 -5.18 -8.47 2.38
CA ILE A 124 -5.27 -9.11 1.05
C ILE A 124 -3.91 -9.64 0.61
N ALA A 125 -2.83 -8.87 0.80
CA ALA A 125 -1.48 -9.29 0.44
C ALA A 125 -1.01 -10.53 1.22
N GLU A 126 -1.43 -10.65 2.48
CA GLU A 126 -1.21 -11.82 3.35
C GLU A 126 -2.14 -13.00 3.04
N GLY A 127 -3.13 -12.82 2.14
CA GLY A 127 -4.15 -13.82 1.85
C GLY A 127 -5.24 -13.95 2.91
N ASN A 128 -5.30 -13.03 3.88
CA ASN A 128 -6.31 -13.00 4.93
C ASN A 128 -7.58 -12.26 4.47
N PHE A 129 -8.26 -12.84 3.47
CA PHE A 129 -9.44 -12.24 2.83
C PHE A 129 -10.62 -12.08 3.79
N ALA A 130 -10.73 -12.98 4.78
CA ALA A 130 -11.80 -12.92 5.79
C ALA A 130 -11.66 -11.68 6.69
N ALA A 131 -10.44 -11.24 7.00
CA ALA A 131 -10.20 -10.02 7.75
C ALA A 131 -10.40 -8.76 6.90
N ALA A 132 -9.97 -8.77 5.64
CA ALA A 132 -10.09 -7.64 4.73
C ALA A 132 -11.55 -7.29 4.38
N LYS A 133 -12.40 -8.30 4.20
CA LYS A 133 -13.78 -8.12 3.74
C LYS A 133 -14.62 -7.14 4.58
N PRO A 134 -14.78 -7.27 5.91
CA PRO A 134 -15.58 -6.36 6.71
C PRO A 134 -15.03 -4.93 6.70
N ILE A 135 -13.71 -4.75 6.57
CA ILE A 135 -13.07 -3.43 6.47
C ILE A 135 -13.50 -2.77 5.15
N LEU A 136 -13.42 -3.51 4.03
CA LEU A 136 -13.82 -3.01 2.72
C LEU A 136 -15.33 -2.70 2.65
N GLU A 137 -16.18 -3.54 3.23
CA GLU A 137 -17.62 -3.28 3.31
C GLU A 137 -17.89 -1.98 4.08
N GLY A 138 -17.14 -1.72 5.16
CA GLY A 138 -17.22 -0.47 5.91
C GLY A 138 -16.75 0.76 5.12
N LEU A 139 -15.69 0.63 4.31
CA LEU A 139 -15.20 1.68 3.42
C LEU A 139 -16.21 1.97 2.30
N ILE A 140 -16.74 0.94 1.64
CA ILE A 140 -17.77 1.09 0.58
C ILE A 140 -19.03 1.76 1.11
N ALA A 141 -19.45 1.47 2.35
CA ALA A 141 -20.61 2.12 2.95
C ALA A 141 -20.40 3.63 3.16
N LYS A 142 -19.16 4.08 3.41
CA LYS A 142 -18.80 5.49 3.56
C LYS A 142 -18.59 6.19 2.22
N THR A 143 -17.96 5.50 1.27
CA THR A 143 -17.57 6.02 -0.05
C THR A 143 -18.08 5.10 -1.17
N PRO A 144 -19.41 5.08 -1.45
CA PRO A 144 -20.00 4.13 -2.41
C PRO A 144 -19.51 4.29 -3.86
N ASN A 145 -18.95 5.44 -4.20
CA ASN A 145 -18.49 5.77 -5.54
C ASN A 145 -16.99 5.44 -5.76
N GLU A 146 -16.32 4.86 -4.75
CA GLU A 146 -14.92 4.50 -4.84
C GLU A 146 -14.78 3.06 -5.34
N ASP A 147 -14.76 2.90 -6.67
CA ASP A 147 -14.70 1.59 -7.34
C ASP A 147 -13.48 0.76 -6.94
N HIS A 148 -12.41 1.40 -6.46
CA HIS A 148 -11.22 0.72 -5.96
C HIS A 148 -11.55 -0.27 -4.84
N PHE A 149 -12.36 0.12 -3.87
CA PHE A 149 -12.75 -0.78 -2.77
C PHE A 149 -13.64 -1.93 -3.26
N GLN A 150 -14.44 -1.68 -4.27
CA GLN A 150 -15.27 -2.73 -4.92
C GLN A 150 -14.37 -3.79 -5.59
N VAL A 151 -13.33 -3.36 -6.31
CA VAL A 151 -12.35 -4.28 -6.91
C VAL A 151 -11.60 -5.08 -5.86
N LEU A 152 -11.19 -4.46 -4.75
CA LEU A 152 -10.55 -5.16 -3.63
C LEU A 152 -11.52 -6.18 -2.97
N LEU A 153 -12.79 -5.82 -2.78
CA LEU A 153 -13.81 -6.73 -2.26
C LEU A 153 -14.02 -7.93 -3.19
N ALA A 154 -14.07 -7.70 -4.50
CA ALA A 154 -14.16 -8.78 -5.47
C ALA A 154 -12.96 -9.74 -5.41
N LYS A 155 -11.73 -9.23 -5.18
CA LYS A 155 -10.54 -10.04 -4.93
C LYS A 155 -10.67 -10.87 -3.65
N CYS A 156 -11.28 -10.32 -2.60
CA CYS A 156 -11.55 -11.07 -1.36
C CYS A 156 -12.54 -12.19 -1.60
N GLU A 157 -13.67 -11.94 -2.27
CA GLU A 157 -14.67 -12.96 -2.57
C GLU A 157 -14.07 -14.10 -3.41
N LEU A 158 -13.29 -13.77 -4.45
CA LEU A 158 -12.55 -14.75 -5.23
C LEU A 158 -11.55 -15.55 -4.38
N GLY A 159 -10.83 -14.89 -3.49
CA GLY A 159 -9.88 -15.55 -2.58
C GLY A 159 -10.53 -16.47 -1.54
N MET A 160 -11.77 -16.19 -1.17
CA MET A 160 -12.59 -17.02 -0.28
C MET A 160 -13.32 -18.16 -1.01
N GLY A 161 -13.19 -18.24 -2.35
CA GLY A 161 -13.80 -19.30 -3.17
C GLY A 161 -15.22 -18.99 -3.63
N ASP A 162 -15.63 -17.73 -3.66
CA ASP A 162 -16.91 -17.29 -4.22
C ASP A 162 -16.71 -16.47 -5.52
N PRO A 163 -16.42 -17.15 -6.65
CA PRO A 163 -16.20 -16.50 -7.93
C PRO A 163 -17.46 -15.83 -8.49
N GLU A 164 -18.66 -16.35 -8.19
CA GLU A 164 -19.90 -15.78 -8.72
C GLU A 164 -20.16 -14.40 -8.10
N LYS A 165 -19.99 -14.27 -6.79
CA LYS A 165 -20.13 -12.98 -6.10
C LYS A 165 -19.05 -11.98 -6.54
N SER A 166 -17.81 -12.45 -6.73
CA SER A 166 -16.75 -11.63 -7.30
C SER A 166 -17.14 -11.08 -8.68
N LYS A 167 -17.68 -11.92 -9.57
CA LYS A 167 -18.16 -11.51 -10.90
C LYS A 167 -19.30 -10.50 -10.83
N GLU A 168 -20.24 -10.67 -9.90
CA GLU A 168 -21.35 -9.73 -9.70
C GLU A 168 -20.83 -8.34 -9.33
N ILE A 169 -19.88 -8.24 -8.41
CA ILE A 169 -19.26 -6.98 -7.99
C ILE A 169 -18.52 -6.34 -9.17
N LEU A 170 -17.64 -7.07 -9.86
CA LEU A 170 -16.82 -6.55 -10.94
C LEU A 170 -17.63 -6.04 -12.14
N LYS A 171 -18.78 -6.68 -12.44
CA LYS A 171 -19.68 -6.24 -13.53
C LYS A 171 -20.37 -4.91 -13.25
N GLN A 172 -20.42 -4.44 -12.02
CA GLN A 172 -20.98 -3.15 -11.66
C GLN A 172 -20.01 -2.00 -11.91
N ILE A 173 -18.72 -2.27 -12.07
CA ILE A 173 -17.70 -1.26 -12.35
C ILE A 173 -17.92 -0.67 -13.74
N SER A 174 -18.16 0.64 -13.79
CA SER A 174 -18.40 1.36 -15.03
C SER A 174 -17.18 1.35 -15.95
N ASN A 175 -17.41 1.31 -17.27
CA ASN A 175 -16.35 1.41 -18.28
C ASN A 175 -15.63 2.77 -18.27
N ASN A 176 -16.19 3.78 -17.62
CA ASN A 176 -15.56 5.09 -17.42
C ASN A 176 -14.73 5.17 -16.12
N SER A 177 -14.75 4.13 -15.30
CA SER A 177 -13.99 4.06 -14.06
C SER A 177 -12.49 3.89 -14.32
N ALA A 178 -11.66 4.50 -13.48
CA ALA A 178 -10.21 4.25 -13.47
C ALA A 178 -9.89 2.77 -13.17
N GLU A 179 -10.77 2.08 -12.43
CA GLU A 179 -10.62 0.67 -12.04
C GLU A 179 -11.18 -0.30 -13.11
N TYR A 180 -11.77 0.19 -14.19
CA TYR A 180 -12.36 -0.69 -15.21
C TYR A 180 -11.37 -1.69 -15.81
N ALA A 181 -10.13 -1.26 -16.08
CA ALA A 181 -9.11 -2.14 -16.63
C ALA A 181 -8.76 -3.28 -15.65
N ASN A 182 -8.67 -2.99 -14.36
CA ASN A 182 -8.41 -3.96 -13.31
C ASN A 182 -9.58 -4.94 -13.16
N ALA A 183 -10.80 -4.42 -13.10
CA ALA A 183 -12.02 -5.23 -13.02
C ALA A 183 -12.16 -6.16 -14.23
N LYS A 184 -11.94 -5.64 -15.43
CA LYS A 184 -11.97 -6.43 -16.65
C LYS A 184 -10.93 -7.54 -16.66
N SER A 185 -9.69 -7.26 -16.27
CA SER A 185 -8.62 -8.26 -16.23
C SER A 185 -8.94 -9.41 -15.26
N LEU A 186 -9.57 -9.11 -14.13
CA LEU A 186 -10.04 -10.15 -13.19
C LEU A 186 -11.17 -10.99 -13.79
N LEU A 187 -12.14 -10.37 -14.46
CA LEU A 187 -13.21 -11.11 -15.17
C LEU A 187 -12.64 -11.99 -16.27
N ASP A 188 -11.73 -11.47 -17.08
CA ASP A 188 -11.08 -12.21 -18.16
C ASP A 188 -10.26 -13.39 -17.60
N LEU A 189 -9.59 -13.24 -16.45
CA LEU A 189 -8.90 -14.34 -15.77
C LEU A 189 -9.88 -15.42 -15.31
N MET A 190 -10.99 -15.04 -14.69
CA MET A 190 -12.00 -16.02 -14.25
C MET A 190 -12.57 -16.80 -15.43
N ASP A 191 -12.86 -16.14 -16.54
CA ASP A 191 -13.38 -16.81 -17.75
C ASP A 191 -12.31 -17.71 -18.37
N LEU A 192 -11.03 -17.30 -18.37
CA LEU A 192 -9.91 -18.13 -18.80
C LEU A 192 -9.80 -19.42 -17.98
N LEU A 193 -9.90 -19.33 -16.66
CA LEU A 193 -9.80 -20.48 -15.77
C LEU A 193 -10.96 -21.45 -15.97
N VAL A 194 -12.19 -20.95 -16.17
CA VAL A 194 -13.37 -21.75 -16.47
C VAL A 194 -13.20 -22.50 -17.81
N GLU A 195 -12.72 -21.82 -18.86
CA GLU A 195 -12.46 -22.45 -20.15
C GLU A 195 -11.34 -23.50 -20.09
N ALA A 196 -10.28 -23.23 -19.34
CA ALA A 196 -9.18 -24.17 -19.13
C ALA A 196 -9.63 -25.44 -18.40
N ALA A 197 -10.55 -25.32 -17.43
CA ALA A 197 -11.10 -26.43 -16.69
C ALA A 197 -11.94 -27.41 -17.57
N LYS A 198 -12.56 -26.90 -18.65
CA LYS A 198 -13.33 -27.71 -19.61
C LYS A 198 -12.45 -28.54 -20.57
N THR A 199 -11.14 -28.31 -20.56
CA THR A 199 -10.23 -28.97 -21.51
C THR A 199 -9.70 -30.27 -20.91
N ASP A 200 -10.16 -31.40 -21.43
CA ASP A 200 -9.74 -32.74 -20.97
C ASP A 200 -8.44 -33.26 -21.61
N SER A 201 -7.73 -32.39 -22.36
CA SER A 201 -6.49 -32.78 -23.04
C SER A 201 -5.38 -33.12 -22.07
N VAL A 202 -4.74 -34.24 -22.23
CA VAL A 202 -3.67 -34.76 -21.36
C VAL A 202 -2.29 -34.67 -22.00
N GLU A 203 -2.17 -34.19 -23.26
CA GLU A 203 -0.92 -34.15 -24.01
C GLU A 203 -0.76 -32.87 -24.83
N GLY A 204 0.51 -32.56 -25.19
CA GLY A 204 0.85 -31.46 -26.06
C GLY A 204 0.57 -30.05 -25.52
N ASP A 205 0.37 -29.11 -26.44
CA ASP A 205 0.16 -27.69 -26.12
C ASP A 205 -1.08 -27.43 -25.25
N ALA A 206 -2.12 -28.22 -25.42
CA ALA A 206 -3.33 -28.07 -24.60
C ALA A 206 -3.09 -28.45 -23.13
N LYS A 207 -2.21 -29.44 -22.86
CA LYS A 207 -1.77 -29.74 -21.50
C LYS A 207 -0.92 -28.63 -20.93
N ALA A 208 0.08 -28.13 -21.69
CA ALA A 208 0.92 -27.03 -21.24
C ALA A 208 0.11 -25.78 -20.92
N PHE A 209 -0.86 -25.43 -21.74
CA PHE A 209 -1.78 -24.32 -21.50
C PHE A 209 -2.59 -24.52 -20.21
N ARG A 210 -3.14 -25.71 -20.00
CA ARG A 210 -3.93 -26.01 -18.80
C ARG A 210 -3.09 -25.97 -17.51
N GLU A 211 -1.85 -26.47 -17.55
CA GLU A 211 -0.96 -26.38 -16.38
C GLU A 211 -0.63 -24.93 -16.04
N ALA A 212 -0.33 -24.08 -17.03
CA ALA A 212 -0.13 -22.66 -16.80
C ALA A 212 -1.39 -21.96 -16.23
N CYS A 213 -2.60 -22.36 -16.67
CA CYS A 213 -3.84 -21.88 -16.07
C CYS A 213 -4.00 -22.33 -14.61
N LYS A 214 -3.64 -23.58 -14.27
CA LYS A 214 -3.66 -24.04 -12.86
C LYS A 214 -2.67 -23.29 -11.98
N ASP A 215 -1.50 -22.94 -12.51
CA ASP A 215 -0.54 -22.12 -11.78
C ASP A 215 -1.11 -20.72 -11.53
N ALA A 216 -1.80 -20.13 -12.52
CA ALA A 216 -2.50 -18.86 -12.34
C ALA A 216 -3.63 -18.95 -11.28
N GLU A 217 -4.39 -20.05 -11.26
CA GLU A 217 -5.43 -20.34 -10.26
C GLU A 217 -4.83 -20.40 -8.84
N ARG A 218 -3.64 -21.00 -8.69
CA ARG A 218 -2.89 -21.08 -7.44
C ARG A 218 -2.20 -19.78 -7.06
N LYS A 219 -2.33 -18.74 -7.90
CA LYS A 219 -1.62 -17.45 -7.79
C LYS A 219 -0.10 -17.55 -7.94
N ASP A 220 0.41 -18.67 -8.44
CA ASP A 220 1.80 -18.78 -8.90
C ASP A 220 1.94 -18.14 -10.29
N TYR A 221 1.85 -16.81 -10.29
CA TYR A 221 1.86 -16.02 -11.53
C TYR A 221 3.20 -16.10 -12.26
N ARG A 222 4.32 -16.39 -11.57
CA ARG A 222 5.60 -16.61 -12.23
C ARG A 222 5.57 -17.87 -13.08
N SER A 223 5.19 -18.98 -12.50
CA SER A 223 5.09 -20.28 -13.22
C SER A 223 4.05 -20.21 -14.34
N ALA A 224 2.93 -19.55 -14.11
CA ALA A 224 1.90 -19.33 -15.12
C ALA A 224 2.43 -18.53 -16.32
N LEU A 225 3.09 -17.38 -16.06
CA LEU A 225 3.67 -16.54 -17.12
C LEU A 225 4.76 -17.26 -17.87
N GLU A 226 5.62 -18.05 -17.20
CA GLU A 226 6.66 -18.86 -17.86
C GLU A 226 6.04 -19.90 -18.78
N GLY A 227 5.03 -20.63 -18.31
CA GLY A 227 4.30 -21.65 -19.10
C GLY A 227 3.64 -21.03 -20.34
N PHE A 228 2.91 -19.92 -20.18
CA PHE A 228 2.31 -19.23 -21.31
C PHE A 228 3.35 -18.67 -22.28
N PHE A 229 4.46 -18.12 -21.78
CA PHE A 229 5.54 -17.59 -22.60
C PHE A 229 6.18 -18.68 -23.46
N HIS A 230 6.52 -19.83 -22.87
CA HIS A 230 7.06 -20.97 -23.63
C HIS A 230 6.09 -21.47 -24.70
N LEU A 231 4.79 -21.53 -24.37
CA LEU A 231 3.79 -21.94 -25.37
C LEU A 231 3.64 -20.89 -26.48
N ALA A 232 3.69 -19.59 -26.15
CA ALA A 232 3.65 -18.53 -27.15
C ALA A 232 4.85 -18.53 -28.10
N LEU A 233 6.02 -19.00 -27.62
CA LEU A 233 7.22 -19.17 -28.47
C LEU A 233 7.13 -20.42 -29.34
N SER A 234 6.69 -21.56 -28.78
CA SER A 234 6.67 -22.84 -29.49
C SER A 234 5.51 -22.97 -30.49
N ASN A 235 4.36 -22.41 -30.15
CA ASN A 235 3.16 -22.41 -31.00
C ASN A 235 2.36 -21.09 -30.82
N PRO A 236 2.78 -20.00 -31.51
CA PRO A 236 2.15 -18.69 -31.40
C PRO A 236 0.67 -18.66 -31.71
N ASP A 237 0.23 -19.52 -32.64
CA ASP A 237 -1.13 -19.57 -33.14
C ASP A 237 -2.03 -20.52 -32.34
N PHE A 238 -1.52 -21.16 -31.28
CA PHE A 238 -2.32 -22.04 -30.45
C PHE A 238 -3.61 -21.36 -29.96
N LYS A 239 -4.76 -21.95 -30.33
CA LYS A 239 -6.08 -21.39 -30.00
C LYS A 239 -6.15 -19.88 -30.22
N ASP A 240 -5.77 -19.42 -31.39
CA ASP A 240 -5.83 -18.01 -31.75
C ASP A 240 -4.94 -17.10 -30.88
N GLY A 241 -3.78 -17.57 -30.52
CA GLY A 241 -2.83 -16.84 -29.68
C GLY A 241 -3.23 -16.81 -28.20
N ALA A 242 -3.90 -17.85 -27.71
CA ALA A 242 -4.39 -17.93 -26.35
C ALA A 242 -3.30 -17.72 -25.30
N ALA A 243 -2.10 -18.24 -25.52
CA ALA A 243 -1.00 -18.08 -24.58
C ALA A 243 -0.61 -16.60 -24.38
N LYS A 244 -0.45 -15.84 -25.48
CA LYS A 244 -0.17 -14.40 -25.44
C LYS A 244 -1.32 -13.62 -24.80
N LYS A 245 -2.57 -13.95 -25.15
CA LYS A 245 -3.78 -13.32 -24.54
C LYS A 245 -3.81 -13.54 -23.03
N SER A 246 -3.49 -14.76 -22.56
CA SER A 246 -3.43 -15.08 -21.12
C SER A 246 -2.35 -14.29 -20.38
N MET A 247 -1.17 -14.10 -20.99
CA MET A 247 -0.14 -13.24 -20.41
C MET A 247 -0.63 -11.79 -20.26
N LEU A 248 -1.33 -11.24 -21.25
CA LEU A 248 -1.89 -9.89 -21.17
C LEU A 248 -2.94 -9.75 -20.06
N ILE A 249 -3.77 -10.79 -19.87
CA ILE A 249 -4.72 -10.86 -18.75
C ILE A 249 -3.95 -10.81 -17.41
N LEU A 250 -2.92 -11.64 -17.24
CA LEU A 250 -2.11 -11.66 -16.01
C LEU A 250 -1.40 -10.33 -15.77
N PHE A 251 -0.92 -9.63 -16.81
CA PHE A 251 -0.36 -8.28 -16.65
C PHE A 251 -1.39 -7.27 -16.14
N GLY A 252 -2.65 -7.42 -16.53
CA GLY A 252 -3.72 -6.59 -16.00
C GLY A 252 -4.04 -6.90 -14.54
N VAL A 253 -4.01 -8.18 -14.16
CA VAL A 253 -4.25 -8.63 -12.77
C VAL A 253 -3.15 -8.18 -11.82
N LEU A 254 -1.88 -8.32 -12.23
CA LEU A 254 -0.69 -7.93 -11.46
C LEU A 254 -0.51 -6.40 -11.42
N GLY A 255 -0.92 -5.74 -12.50
CA GLY A 255 -0.74 -4.29 -12.66
C GLY A 255 0.61 -3.88 -13.27
N PRO A 256 0.72 -2.60 -13.71
CA PRO A 256 1.87 -2.12 -14.47
C PRO A 256 3.17 -1.96 -13.65
N LYS A 257 3.06 -1.88 -12.32
CA LYS A 257 4.22 -1.71 -11.42
C LYS A 257 4.80 -3.03 -10.93
N ASP A 258 4.12 -4.15 -11.17
CA ASP A 258 4.58 -5.46 -10.71
C ASP A 258 5.86 -5.89 -11.45
N PRO A 259 6.89 -6.38 -10.76
CA PRO A 259 8.15 -6.83 -11.37
C PRO A 259 7.95 -7.92 -12.43
N LEU A 260 7.02 -8.86 -12.25
CA LEU A 260 6.71 -9.90 -13.25
C LEU A 260 6.11 -9.30 -14.51
N THR A 261 5.22 -8.31 -14.37
CA THR A 261 4.66 -7.60 -15.52
C THR A 261 5.77 -6.95 -16.34
N TRP A 262 6.74 -6.33 -15.70
CA TRP A 262 7.87 -5.68 -16.36
C TRP A 262 8.78 -6.70 -17.06
N GLU A 263 9.15 -7.76 -16.35
CA GLU A 263 10.00 -8.84 -16.86
C GLU A 263 9.41 -9.48 -18.13
N TYR A 264 8.13 -9.92 -18.04
CA TYR A 264 7.52 -10.68 -19.13
C TYR A 264 7.03 -9.81 -20.29
N ARG A 265 6.70 -8.53 -20.08
CA ARG A 265 6.49 -7.58 -21.18
C ARG A 265 7.77 -7.37 -21.98
N SER A 266 8.91 -7.25 -21.30
CA SER A 266 10.21 -7.13 -21.97
C SER A 266 10.54 -8.38 -22.78
N LYS A 267 10.33 -9.58 -22.20
CA LYS A 267 10.50 -10.86 -22.93
C LYS A 267 9.58 -10.93 -24.16
N LEU A 268 8.30 -10.59 -24.03
CA LEU A 268 7.37 -10.59 -25.15
C LEU A 268 7.81 -9.64 -26.27
N ASN A 269 8.23 -8.43 -25.94
CA ASN A 269 8.68 -7.45 -26.92
C ASN A 269 9.95 -7.92 -27.65
N THR A 270 10.86 -8.61 -26.95
CA THR A 270 12.13 -9.06 -27.52
C THR A 270 11.95 -10.27 -28.43
N PHE A 271 11.07 -11.20 -28.09
CA PHE A 271 11.01 -12.50 -28.75
C PHE A 271 9.79 -12.72 -29.67
N LEU A 272 8.72 -11.93 -29.53
CA LEU A 272 7.50 -12.10 -30.31
C LEU A 272 7.22 -10.95 -31.30
N PHE A 273 8.04 -9.91 -31.32
CA PHE A 273 7.93 -8.76 -32.27
C PHE A 273 9.15 -8.61 -33.16
N ILE A 274 9.97 -9.68 -33.34
CA ILE A 274 11.03 -9.73 -34.35
C ILE A 274 10.45 -10.26 -35.67
#